data_24e160c3dde24189d0a01df537166003
#
_entry.id   24e160c3dde24189d0a01df537166003
#
_cell.length_a   1.000
_cell.length_b   1.000
_cell.length_c   1.000
_cell.angle_alpha   90.00
_cell.angle_beta   90.00
_cell.angle_gamma   90.00
#
_symmetry.space_group_name_H-M   'P 1'
#
loop_
_entity.id
_entity.type
_entity.pdbx_description
1 polymer ?
#
loop_
_entity_poly.entity_id
_entity_poly.type
_entity_poly.pdbx_seq_one_letter_code
_entity_poly.pdbx_strand_id
1 'polypeptide(L)'
;AREGWVFGFGVHPNDAPHGILDASLGTRFQCVLFEINDNEEFIVPEDVQAGRKAVAIAGQMCREKAFQTYMSFRHDHICYDDIPQNVDQESHDEESTASRLRHELGIDSRSDLLRDKDARKQFRDLIIEYRSSSKDNG
;
A
#
# COMPACT_ATOMS: atom_id res chain seq x y z
N ALA A 1 21.61 -0.74 -32.25
CA ALA A 1 21.63 0.60 -31.61
C ALA A 1 20.58 0.59 -30.50
N ARG A 2 20.95 0.97 -29.30
CA ARG A 2 19.97 1.18 -28.24
C ARG A 2 19.35 2.56 -28.47
N GLU A 3 18.10 2.58 -28.89
CA GLU A 3 17.32 3.79 -28.97
C GLU A 3 17.08 4.25 -27.53
N GLY A 4 17.58 5.42 -27.18
CA GLY A 4 17.40 6.03 -25.88
C GLY A 4 16.92 7.48 -26.04
N TRP A 5 16.11 7.93 -25.09
CA TRP A 5 15.73 9.33 -25.00
C TRP A 5 16.80 10.11 -24.24
N VAL A 6 17.14 11.29 -24.74
CA VAL A 6 18.06 12.23 -24.07
C VAL A 6 17.22 13.40 -23.57
N PHE A 7 17.29 13.66 -22.29
CA PHE A 7 16.66 14.81 -21.65
C PHE A 7 17.74 15.82 -21.26
N GLY A 8 17.53 17.10 -21.61
CA GLY A 8 18.41 18.18 -21.19
C GLY A 8 17.72 19.03 -20.12
N PHE A 9 18.46 19.37 -19.08
CA PHE A 9 17.98 20.23 -18.00
C PHE A 9 18.83 21.52 -17.96
N GLY A 10 18.14 22.66 -17.85
CA GLY A 10 18.78 23.92 -17.49
C GLY A 10 18.66 24.13 -15.99
N VAL A 11 19.78 24.27 -15.30
CA VAL A 11 19.82 24.55 -13.87
C VAL A 11 20.54 25.89 -13.67
N HIS A 12 19.96 26.76 -12.83
CA HIS A 12 20.63 27.98 -12.47
C HIS A 12 21.92 27.66 -11.70
N PRO A 13 23.03 28.36 -11.94
CA PRO A 13 24.32 28.03 -11.31
C PRO A 13 24.28 27.97 -9.78
N ASN A 14 23.43 28.77 -9.14
CA ASN A 14 23.29 28.79 -7.68
C ASN A 14 22.50 27.59 -7.13
N ASP A 15 21.73 26.91 -7.98
CA ASP A 15 20.87 25.77 -7.61
C ASP A 15 21.52 24.45 -8.00
N ALA A 16 22.62 24.49 -8.75
CA ALA A 16 23.32 23.28 -9.15
C ALA A 16 24.12 22.69 -7.97
N PRO A 17 23.93 21.40 -7.62
CA PRO A 17 24.72 20.76 -6.61
C PRO A 17 26.22 20.82 -6.94
N HIS A 18 27.06 21.20 -6.01
CA HIS A 18 28.51 21.32 -6.21
C HIS A 18 29.14 20.06 -6.81
N GLY A 19 28.69 18.86 -6.38
CA GLY A 19 29.19 17.60 -6.94
C GLY A 19 28.89 17.38 -8.43
N ILE A 20 27.92 18.10 -9.02
CA ILE A 20 27.65 18.07 -10.46
C ILE A 20 28.58 19.05 -11.19
N LEU A 21 28.81 20.22 -10.62
CA LEU A 21 29.66 21.26 -11.22
C LEU A 21 31.13 20.84 -11.28
N ASP A 22 31.60 20.10 -10.28
CA ASP A 22 32.99 19.64 -10.16
C ASP A 22 33.20 18.23 -10.74
N ALA A 23 32.20 17.63 -11.35
CA ALA A 23 32.27 16.30 -11.88
C ALA A 23 33.18 16.22 -13.12
N SER A 24 34.07 15.23 -13.14
CA SER A 24 34.89 14.94 -14.29
C SER A 24 34.10 14.35 -15.45
N LEU A 25 34.66 14.48 -16.66
CA LEU A 25 34.02 13.92 -17.86
C LEU A 25 33.79 12.41 -17.69
N GLY A 26 32.56 11.96 -17.98
CA GLY A 26 32.15 10.56 -17.85
C GLY A 26 31.58 10.16 -16.50
N THR A 27 31.50 11.05 -15.53
CA THR A 27 30.80 10.81 -14.26
C THR A 27 29.31 10.53 -14.52
N ARG A 28 28.79 9.49 -13.88
CA ARG A 28 27.38 9.09 -13.99
C ARG A 28 26.62 9.53 -12.76
N PHE A 29 25.43 10.08 -12.98
CA PHE A 29 24.52 10.47 -11.91
C PHE A 29 23.21 9.73 -12.07
N GLN A 30 22.58 9.41 -10.96
CA GLN A 30 21.22 8.91 -10.93
C GLN A 30 20.31 10.07 -10.52
N CYS A 31 19.36 10.39 -11.39
CA CYS A 31 18.36 11.42 -11.12
C CYS A 31 17.00 10.78 -10.91
N VAL A 32 16.21 11.37 -10.03
CA VAL A 32 14.81 11.00 -9.80
C VAL A 32 13.97 12.20 -10.19
N LEU A 33 13.04 12.01 -11.12
CA LEU A 33 12.13 13.04 -11.61
C LEU A 33 10.77 12.86 -10.97
N PHE A 34 10.21 13.95 -10.48
CA PHE A 34 8.85 14.01 -9.97
C PHE A 34 8.07 15.03 -10.81
N GLU A 35 6.83 14.68 -11.12
CA GLU A 35 5.90 15.64 -11.69
C GLU A 35 5.45 16.61 -10.59
N ILE A 36 5.42 17.90 -10.90
CA ILE A 36 4.93 18.95 -10.00
C ILE A 36 3.78 19.69 -10.67
N ASN A 37 2.85 20.21 -9.87
CA ASN A 37 1.79 21.09 -10.32
C ASN A 37 2.28 22.56 -10.43
N ASP A 38 1.39 23.44 -10.87
CA ASP A 38 1.69 24.89 -11.02
C ASP A 38 2.02 25.58 -9.67
N ASN A 39 1.72 24.95 -8.54
CA ASN A 39 2.05 25.44 -7.19
C ASN A 39 3.36 24.84 -6.63
N GLU A 40 4.15 24.19 -7.49
CA GLU A 40 5.42 23.52 -7.11
C GLU A 40 5.25 22.35 -6.13
N GLU A 41 4.04 21.78 -6.02
CA GLU A 41 3.76 20.61 -5.20
C GLU A 41 3.94 19.32 -6.01
N PHE A 42 4.45 18.28 -5.37
CA PHE A 42 4.62 16.97 -6.01
C PHE A 42 3.27 16.35 -6.39
N ILE A 43 3.12 16.00 -7.65
CA ILE A 43 1.99 15.18 -8.10
C ILE A 43 2.30 13.73 -7.76
N VAL A 44 1.57 13.20 -6.77
CA VAL A 44 1.65 11.78 -6.42
C VAL A 44 0.77 11.00 -7.39
N PRO A 45 1.30 10.02 -8.13
CA PRO A 45 0.50 9.20 -9.03
C PRO A 45 -0.73 8.61 -8.33
N GLU A 46 -1.87 8.58 -9.01
CA GLU A 46 -3.15 8.12 -8.47
C GLU A 46 -3.05 6.71 -7.87
N ASP A 47 -2.27 5.85 -8.50
CA ASP A 47 -2.02 4.49 -8.02
C ASP A 47 -1.29 4.45 -6.66
N VAL A 48 -0.32 5.34 -6.45
CA VAL A 48 0.41 5.48 -5.18
C VAL A 48 -0.52 6.04 -4.10
N GLN A 49 -1.37 7.01 -4.44
CA GLN A 49 -2.38 7.55 -3.52
C GLN A 49 -3.38 6.47 -3.11
N ALA A 50 -3.87 5.67 -4.07
CA ALA A 50 -4.77 4.55 -3.80
C ALA A 50 -4.13 3.51 -2.87
N GLY A 51 -2.85 3.19 -3.08
CA GLY A 51 -2.10 2.29 -2.22
C GLY A 51 -1.97 2.82 -0.78
N ARG A 52 -1.56 4.07 -0.61
CA ARG A 52 -1.45 4.72 0.72
C ARG A 52 -2.80 4.73 1.44
N LYS A 53 -3.87 5.06 0.72
CA LYS A 53 -5.23 5.06 1.26
C LYS A 53 -5.66 3.66 1.70
N ALA A 54 -5.38 2.64 0.91
CA ALA A 54 -5.69 1.25 1.26
C ALA A 54 -4.98 0.80 2.53
N VAL A 55 -3.68 1.10 2.69
CA VAL A 55 -2.92 0.78 3.92
C VAL A 55 -3.50 1.49 5.15
N ALA A 56 -3.84 2.77 5.03
CA ALA A 56 -4.43 3.54 6.12
C ALA A 56 -5.79 2.96 6.55
N ILE A 57 -6.66 2.63 5.58
CA ILE A 57 -7.96 2.02 5.83
C ILE A 57 -7.78 0.64 6.48
N ALA A 58 -6.87 -0.21 5.99
CA ALA A 58 -6.61 -1.52 6.56
C ALA A 58 -6.17 -1.41 8.04
N GLY A 59 -5.31 -0.44 8.36
CA GLY A 59 -4.91 -0.18 9.75
C GLY A 59 -6.06 0.28 10.64
N GLN A 60 -6.95 1.11 10.13
CA GLN A 60 -8.14 1.56 10.85
C GLN A 60 -9.13 0.41 11.08
N MET A 61 -9.42 -0.36 10.04
CA MET A 61 -10.35 -1.50 10.11
C MET A 61 -9.91 -2.55 11.12
N CYS A 62 -8.62 -2.90 11.16
CA CYS A 62 -8.10 -3.86 12.13
C CYS A 62 -8.28 -3.44 13.60
N ARG A 63 -8.43 -2.14 13.87
CA ARG A 63 -8.71 -1.59 15.22
C ARG A 63 -10.19 -1.52 15.54
N GLU A 64 -11.06 -1.61 14.55
CA GLU A 64 -12.49 -1.52 14.71
C GLU A 64 -13.08 -2.84 15.24
N LYS A 65 -13.72 -2.81 16.41
CA LYS A 65 -14.27 -4.01 17.08
C LYS A 65 -15.26 -4.78 16.21
N ALA A 66 -16.12 -4.07 15.49
CA ALA A 66 -17.10 -4.70 14.61
C ALA A 66 -16.42 -5.47 13.46
N PHE A 67 -15.34 -4.91 12.89
CA PHE A 67 -14.57 -5.60 11.86
C PHE A 67 -13.76 -6.79 12.43
N GLN A 68 -13.19 -6.65 13.62
CA GLN A 68 -12.53 -7.76 14.31
C GLN A 68 -13.48 -8.96 14.49
N THR A 69 -14.70 -8.71 14.95
CA THR A 69 -15.75 -9.73 15.08
C THR A 69 -16.11 -10.32 13.71
N TYR A 70 -16.31 -9.49 12.70
CA TYR A 70 -16.62 -9.94 11.35
C TYR A 70 -15.53 -10.86 10.80
N MET A 71 -14.26 -10.49 10.94
CA MET A 71 -13.14 -11.29 10.46
C MET A 71 -12.98 -12.61 11.22
N SER A 72 -13.32 -12.67 12.50
CA SER A 72 -13.29 -13.93 13.23
C SER A 72 -14.35 -14.91 12.72
N PHE A 73 -15.61 -14.49 12.55
CA PHE A 73 -16.67 -15.33 12.00
C PHE A 73 -16.40 -15.79 10.58
N ARG A 74 -15.83 -14.92 9.75
CA ARG A 74 -15.49 -15.26 8.37
C ARG A 74 -14.42 -16.36 8.31
N HIS A 75 -13.46 -16.32 9.21
CA HIS A 75 -12.37 -17.30 9.26
C HIS A 75 -12.80 -18.66 9.79
N ASP A 76 -13.78 -18.72 10.67
CA ASP A 76 -14.30 -19.97 11.21
C ASP A 76 -15.02 -20.84 10.15
N HIS A 77 -15.39 -20.25 9.02
CA HIS A 77 -15.99 -20.95 7.86
C HIS A 77 -14.98 -21.39 6.79
N ILE A 78 -13.73 -20.91 6.85
CA ILE A 78 -12.67 -21.30 5.91
C ILE A 78 -11.83 -22.41 6.57
N CYS A 79 -11.76 -23.57 5.92
CA CYS A 79 -11.16 -24.82 6.40
C CYS A 79 -9.92 -24.67 7.29
N TYR A 80 -9.93 -25.40 8.40
CA TYR A 80 -8.94 -25.44 9.48
C TYR A 80 -7.51 -25.85 9.09
N ASP A 81 -7.26 -26.25 7.85
CA ASP A 81 -6.00 -26.92 7.47
C ASP A 81 -4.83 -25.99 7.21
N ASP A 82 -5.06 -24.68 7.00
CA ASP A 82 -4.02 -23.70 6.60
C ASP A 82 -3.74 -22.59 7.61
N ILE A 83 -4.35 -22.61 8.79
CA ILE A 83 -4.13 -21.58 9.82
C ILE A 83 -2.87 -21.90 10.61
N PRO A 84 -1.89 -20.97 10.71
CA PRO A 84 -0.77 -21.14 11.62
C PRO A 84 -1.30 -21.39 13.05
N GLN A 85 -0.87 -22.49 13.66
CA GLN A 85 -1.33 -23.00 14.98
C GLN A 85 -1.16 -22.01 16.16
N ASN A 86 -0.62 -20.81 15.90
CA ASN A 86 -0.30 -19.80 16.92
C ASN A 86 -1.30 -18.64 16.98
N VAL A 87 -2.38 -18.67 16.20
CA VAL A 87 -3.42 -17.66 16.31
C VAL A 87 -4.49 -18.21 17.26
N ASP A 88 -4.56 -17.65 18.46
CA ASP A 88 -5.66 -17.93 19.37
C ASP A 88 -6.99 -17.65 18.65
N GLN A 89 -7.76 -18.70 18.37
CA GLN A 89 -8.99 -18.66 17.59
C GLN A 89 -10.07 -17.73 18.20
N GLU A 90 -9.91 -17.41 19.47
CA GLU A 90 -10.85 -16.56 20.23
C GLU A 90 -10.39 -15.12 20.38
N SER A 91 -9.18 -14.74 19.93
CA SER A 91 -8.73 -13.37 20.11
C SER A 91 -9.32 -12.44 19.06
N HIS A 92 -10.08 -11.47 19.54
CA HIS A 92 -10.67 -10.39 18.77
C HIS A 92 -9.86 -9.11 18.97
N ASP A 93 -8.57 -9.17 18.69
CA ASP A 93 -7.65 -8.04 18.80
C ASP A 93 -7.16 -7.55 17.43
N GLU A 94 -6.42 -6.45 17.45
CA GLU A 94 -5.86 -5.83 16.23
C GLU A 94 -4.89 -6.77 15.51
N GLU A 95 -4.02 -7.48 16.24
CA GLU A 95 -2.97 -8.30 15.63
C GLU A 95 -3.54 -9.58 15.00
N SER A 96 -4.44 -10.28 15.67
CA SER A 96 -5.10 -11.45 15.10
C SER A 96 -5.95 -11.07 13.88
N THR A 97 -6.62 -9.93 13.91
CA THR A 97 -7.39 -9.41 12.77
C THR A 97 -6.47 -9.06 11.61
N ALA A 98 -5.32 -8.43 11.88
CA ALA A 98 -4.33 -8.10 10.86
C ALA A 98 -3.72 -9.38 10.25
N SER A 99 -3.51 -10.42 11.03
CA SER A 99 -3.02 -11.72 10.54
C SER A 99 -4.04 -12.38 9.61
N ARG A 100 -5.32 -12.43 10.03
CA ARG A 100 -6.42 -12.96 9.20
C ARG A 100 -6.57 -12.18 7.90
N LEU A 101 -6.49 -10.84 7.96
CA LEU A 101 -6.57 -9.99 6.77
C LEU A 101 -5.40 -10.27 5.80
N ARG A 102 -4.18 -10.39 6.29
CA ARG A 102 -3.02 -10.74 5.45
C ARG A 102 -3.22 -12.09 4.76
N HIS A 103 -3.66 -13.08 5.51
CA HIS A 103 -3.93 -14.42 4.96
C HIS A 103 -5.02 -14.38 3.88
N GLU A 104 -6.12 -13.68 4.11
CA GLU A 104 -7.23 -13.55 3.15
C GLU A 104 -6.81 -12.87 1.85
N LEU A 105 -5.95 -11.85 1.95
CA LEU A 105 -5.45 -11.10 0.80
C LEU A 105 -4.22 -11.75 0.14
N GLY A 106 -3.65 -12.82 0.71
CA GLY A 106 -2.45 -13.46 0.22
C GLY A 106 -1.21 -12.56 0.26
N ILE A 107 -1.10 -11.68 1.25
CA ILE A 107 0.00 -10.74 1.44
C ILE A 107 0.76 -11.00 2.74
N ASP A 108 2.05 -10.68 2.77
CA ASP A 108 2.88 -10.83 3.96
C ASP A 108 2.75 -9.63 4.91
N SER A 109 2.52 -8.46 4.36
CA SER A 109 2.38 -7.21 5.11
C SER A 109 1.26 -6.34 4.55
N ARG A 110 0.60 -5.57 5.43
CA ARG A 110 -0.35 -4.52 4.99
C ARG A 110 0.30 -3.50 4.05
N SER A 111 1.61 -3.31 4.15
CA SER A 111 2.37 -2.45 3.24
C SER A 111 2.39 -2.93 1.79
N ASP A 112 2.11 -4.21 1.55
CA ASP A 112 2.04 -4.77 0.19
C ASP A 112 0.88 -4.17 -0.60
N LEU A 113 -0.16 -3.70 0.09
CA LEU A 113 -1.24 -2.91 -0.52
C LEU A 113 -0.76 -1.63 -1.22
N LEU A 114 0.46 -1.15 -0.92
CA LEU A 114 1.05 -0.02 -1.65
C LEU A 114 1.32 -0.35 -3.11
N ARG A 115 1.70 -1.60 -3.40
CA ARG A 115 2.20 -2.03 -4.71
C ARG A 115 1.30 -3.04 -5.39
N ASP A 116 0.64 -3.91 -4.63
CA ASP A 116 -0.20 -4.99 -5.15
C ASP A 116 -1.61 -4.49 -5.46
N LYS A 117 -1.92 -4.37 -6.77
CA LYS A 117 -3.22 -3.92 -7.25
C LYS A 117 -4.32 -4.95 -7.04
N ASP A 118 -3.97 -6.23 -7.15
CA ASP A 118 -4.92 -7.33 -6.99
C ASP A 118 -5.32 -7.47 -5.52
N ALA A 119 -4.36 -7.39 -4.59
CA ALA A 119 -4.63 -7.34 -3.17
C ALA A 119 -5.49 -6.13 -2.78
N ARG A 120 -5.25 -4.95 -3.39
CA ARG A 120 -6.11 -3.77 -3.18
C ARG A 120 -7.53 -3.97 -3.66
N LYS A 121 -7.70 -4.66 -4.80
CA LYS A 121 -9.02 -4.98 -5.32
C LYS A 121 -9.76 -5.93 -4.37
N GLN A 122 -9.11 -7.02 -3.96
CA GLN A 122 -9.68 -7.98 -3.00
C GLN A 122 -10.03 -7.30 -1.67
N PHE A 123 -9.16 -6.43 -1.17
CA PHE A 123 -9.41 -5.67 0.05
C PHE A 123 -10.66 -4.76 -0.09
N ARG A 124 -10.81 -4.08 -1.22
CA ARG A 124 -12.00 -3.25 -1.48
C ARG A 124 -13.27 -4.10 -1.51
N ASP A 125 -13.23 -5.25 -2.16
CA ASP A 125 -14.37 -6.17 -2.26
C ASP A 125 -14.75 -6.69 -0.86
N LEU A 126 -13.78 -7.03 -0.03
CA LEU A 126 -13.97 -7.41 1.37
C LEU A 126 -14.64 -6.30 2.20
N ILE A 127 -14.23 -5.04 2.03
CA ILE A 127 -14.85 -3.90 2.74
C ILE A 127 -16.29 -3.70 2.29
N ILE A 128 -16.59 -3.87 1.01
CA ILE A 128 -17.96 -3.77 0.49
C ILE A 128 -18.84 -4.86 1.11
N GLU A 129 -18.34 -6.09 1.17
CA GLU A 129 -19.05 -7.22 1.78
C GLU A 129 -19.32 -6.99 3.27
N TYR A 130 -18.29 -6.57 4.03
CA TYR A 130 -18.43 -6.21 5.44
C TYR A 130 -19.50 -5.15 5.67
N ARG A 131 -19.50 -4.08 4.87
CA ARG A 131 -20.49 -3.00 5.00
C ARG A 131 -21.91 -3.43 4.63
N SER A 132 -22.04 -4.38 3.72
CA SER A 132 -23.35 -4.96 3.36
C SER A 132 -23.88 -5.83 4.49
N SER A 133 -23.06 -6.69 5.09
CA SER A 133 -23.45 -7.55 6.22
C SER A 133 -23.81 -6.74 7.48
N SER A 134 -23.20 -5.58 7.68
CA SER A 134 -23.50 -4.68 8.81
C SER A 134 -24.85 -3.98 8.67
N LYS A 135 -25.39 -3.86 7.46
CA LYS A 135 -26.71 -3.22 7.22
C LYS A 135 -27.88 -4.18 7.43
N ASP A 136 -27.66 -5.48 7.24
CA ASP A 136 -28.73 -6.48 7.40
C ASP A 136 -28.98 -6.86 8.86
N ASN A 137 -28.11 -6.46 9.78
CA ASN A 137 -28.21 -6.71 11.22
C ASN A 137 -28.67 -5.49 12.04
N GLY A 138 -29.15 -4.44 11.37
CA GLY A 138 -29.64 -3.22 12.01
C GLY A 138 -31.16 -3.06 12.00
#